data_2819824983990b7d5c3edcaf9e8719aa
#
_entry.id   2819824983990b7d5c3edcaf9e8719aa
#
_cell.length_a   1.000
_cell.length_b   1.000
_cell.length_c   1.000
_cell.angle_alpha   90.00
_cell.angle_beta   90.00
_cell.angle_gamma   90.00
#
_symmetry.space_group_name_H-M   'P 1'
#
loop_
_entity.id
_entity.type
_entity.pdbx_description
1 polymer ?
#
loop_
_entity_poly.entity_id
_entity_poly.type
_entity_poly.pdbx_seq_one_letter_code
_entity_poly.pdbx_strand_id
1 'polypeptide(L)'
;LLTALLSAMLVGLSATATQVSLRIEREREREQQLLLIGREVLAALRSYRDAVGVTQPELPRQLSDLLDDRRSVGVMRHLRRIPLDPFTGKDDWGLIRQGDRIVGIYSQTSRAPLTRRGFPPDFADFDKATRLSDWRFVLSPAVPLPKQEPRS
;
A
#
# COMPACT_ATOMS: atom_id res chain seq x y z
N LEU A 1 51.28 -13.55 -15.83
CA LEU A 1 50.67 -12.19 -15.73
C LEU A 1 49.36 -12.09 -16.49
N LEU A 2 49.26 -12.59 -17.74
CA LEU A 2 48.00 -12.50 -18.52
C LEU A 2 46.90 -13.37 -17.91
N THR A 3 47.21 -14.54 -17.39
CA THR A 3 46.23 -15.46 -16.73
C THR A 3 45.71 -14.87 -15.44
N ALA A 4 46.51 -14.15 -14.66
CA ALA A 4 46.12 -13.51 -13.44
C ALA A 4 45.19 -12.31 -13.70
N LEU A 5 45.47 -11.53 -14.77
CA LEU A 5 44.61 -10.41 -15.20
C LEU A 5 43.24 -10.88 -15.72
N LEU A 6 43.20 -11.98 -16.50
CA LEU A 6 41.94 -12.58 -16.97
C LEU A 6 41.10 -13.12 -15.80
N SER A 7 41.73 -13.76 -14.82
CA SER A 7 41.03 -14.26 -13.63
C SER A 7 40.47 -13.17 -12.79
N ALA A 8 41.20 -12.06 -12.59
CA ALA A 8 40.71 -10.89 -11.85
C ALA A 8 39.53 -10.21 -12.55
N MET A 9 39.54 -10.16 -13.90
CA MET A 9 38.44 -9.58 -14.69
C MET A 9 37.15 -10.43 -14.61
N LEU A 10 37.26 -11.75 -14.61
CA LEU A 10 36.11 -12.66 -14.47
C LEU A 10 35.48 -12.59 -13.08
N VAL A 11 36.28 -12.48 -12.03
CA VAL A 11 35.78 -12.32 -10.65
C VAL A 11 35.06 -10.96 -10.47
N GLY A 12 35.60 -9.90 -11.06
CA GLY A 12 34.98 -8.57 -11.04
C GLY A 12 33.60 -8.52 -11.72
N LEU A 13 33.45 -9.18 -12.87
CA LEU A 13 32.17 -9.26 -13.60
C LEU A 13 31.11 -10.06 -12.81
N SER A 14 31.50 -11.15 -12.15
CA SER A 14 30.61 -11.97 -11.33
C SER A 14 30.07 -11.23 -10.12
N ALA A 15 30.91 -10.44 -9.44
CA ALA A 15 30.52 -9.66 -8.27
C ALA A 15 29.49 -8.55 -8.61
N THR A 16 29.66 -7.88 -9.75
CA THR A 16 28.72 -6.82 -10.20
C THR A 16 27.36 -7.39 -10.59
N ALA A 17 27.31 -8.52 -11.29
CA ALA A 17 26.05 -9.18 -11.65
C ALA A 17 25.24 -9.61 -10.41
N THR A 18 25.90 -10.15 -9.40
CA THR A 18 25.25 -10.55 -8.14
C THR A 18 24.65 -9.35 -7.40
N GLN A 19 25.36 -8.21 -7.35
CA GLN A 19 24.86 -7.01 -6.69
C GLN A 19 23.62 -6.41 -7.38
N VAL A 20 23.60 -6.42 -8.72
CA VAL A 20 22.43 -5.93 -9.49
C VAL A 20 21.23 -6.84 -9.23
N SER A 21 21.37 -8.15 -9.22
CA SER A 21 20.29 -9.08 -8.93
C SER A 21 19.70 -8.87 -7.54
N LEU A 22 20.52 -8.69 -6.51
CA LEU A 22 20.09 -8.41 -5.15
C LEU A 22 19.33 -7.08 -5.00
N ARG A 23 19.72 -6.07 -5.78
CA ARG A 23 18.99 -4.79 -5.78
C ARG A 23 17.58 -4.93 -6.37
N ILE A 24 17.46 -5.62 -7.49
CA ILE A 24 16.16 -5.87 -8.15
C ILE A 24 15.26 -6.66 -7.22
N GLU A 25 15.76 -7.69 -6.56
CA GLU A 25 14.99 -8.50 -5.61
C GLU A 25 14.47 -7.67 -4.44
N ARG A 26 15.32 -6.85 -3.82
CA ARG A 26 14.90 -5.93 -2.74
C ARG A 26 13.84 -4.91 -3.18
N GLU A 27 13.95 -4.38 -4.40
CA GLU A 27 12.93 -3.45 -4.92
C GLU A 27 11.59 -4.17 -5.12
N ARG A 28 11.58 -5.41 -5.64
CA ARG A 28 10.36 -6.22 -5.76
C ARG A 28 9.74 -6.55 -4.41
N GLU A 29 10.56 -6.90 -3.41
CA GLU A 29 10.09 -7.12 -2.04
C GLU A 29 9.42 -5.87 -1.46
N ARG A 30 9.99 -4.69 -1.68
CA ARG A 30 9.40 -3.41 -1.25
C ARG A 30 8.07 -3.13 -1.94
N GLU A 31 7.95 -3.41 -3.24
CA GLU A 31 6.70 -3.26 -3.97
C GLU A 31 5.62 -4.20 -3.44
N GLN A 32 5.96 -5.46 -3.17
CA GLN A 32 5.04 -6.41 -2.54
C GLN A 32 4.61 -5.96 -1.14
N GLN A 33 5.55 -5.46 -0.35
CA GLN A 33 5.27 -4.91 0.97
C GLN A 33 4.35 -3.68 0.88
N LEU A 34 4.56 -2.79 -0.10
CA LEU A 34 3.70 -1.64 -0.35
C LEU A 34 2.25 -2.07 -0.67
N LEU A 35 2.07 -3.11 -1.50
CA LEU A 35 0.75 -3.66 -1.82
C LEU A 35 0.06 -4.25 -0.58
N LEU A 36 0.80 -4.96 0.28
CA LEU A 36 0.26 -5.50 1.53
C LEU A 36 -0.18 -4.40 2.49
N ILE A 37 0.65 -3.37 2.67
CA ILE A 37 0.34 -2.21 3.51
C ILE A 37 -0.88 -1.46 2.97
N GLY A 38 -0.96 -1.25 1.67
CA GLY A 38 -2.12 -0.61 1.05
C GLY A 38 -3.41 -1.35 1.35
N ARG A 39 -3.42 -2.69 1.25
CA ARG A 39 -4.57 -3.52 1.63
C ARG A 39 -4.90 -3.43 3.12
N GLU A 40 -3.90 -3.45 3.99
CA GLU A 40 -4.06 -3.34 5.44
C GLU A 40 -4.74 -2.02 5.80
N VAL A 41 -4.27 -0.90 5.24
CA VAL A 41 -4.87 0.42 5.49
C VAL A 41 -6.29 0.51 4.93
N LEU A 42 -6.55 -0.04 3.73
CA LEU A 42 -7.92 -0.08 3.19
C LEU A 42 -8.85 -0.92 4.06
N ALA A 43 -8.39 -2.04 4.60
CA ALA A 43 -9.15 -2.86 5.54
C ALA A 43 -9.44 -2.09 6.84
N ALA A 44 -8.48 -1.34 7.35
CA ALA A 44 -8.65 -0.49 8.53
C ALA A 44 -9.65 0.65 8.28
N LEU A 45 -9.60 1.30 7.11
CA LEU A 45 -10.57 2.33 6.73
C LEU A 45 -12.00 1.77 6.65
N ARG A 46 -12.17 0.55 6.09
CA ARG A 46 -13.47 -0.15 6.09
C ARG A 46 -13.93 -0.43 7.50
N SER A 47 -13.08 -1.02 8.33
CA SER A 47 -13.37 -1.33 9.73
C SER A 47 -13.75 -0.09 10.52
N TYR A 48 -13.09 1.03 10.30
CA TYR A 48 -13.41 2.30 10.93
C TYR A 48 -14.79 2.83 10.49
N ARG A 49 -15.08 2.79 9.19
CA ARG A 49 -16.38 3.22 8.64
C ARG A 49 -17.52 2.37 9.17
N ASP A 50 -17.33 1.05 9.20
CA ASP A 50 -18.37 0.06 9.50
C ASP A 50 -18.39 -0.32 11.00
N ALA A 51 -17.73 0.47 11.87
CA ALA A 51 -17.63 0.18 13.29
C ALA A 51 -19.00 0.09 13.98
N VAL A 52 -19.16 -0.97 14.78
CA VAL A 52 -20.40 -1.23 15.51
C VAL A 52 -20.67 -0.16 16.56
N GLY A 53 -21.93 0.28 16.66
CA GLY A 53 -22.34 1.30 17.65
C GLY A 53 -22.10 2.76 17.21
N VAL A 54 -21.62 2.97 15.99
CA VAL A 54 -21.50 4.30 15.38
C VAL A 54 -22.80 4.64 14.65
N THR A 55 -23.41 5.75 15.02
CA THR A 55 -24.73 6.18 14.48
C THR A 55 -24.65 6.59 13.01
N GLN A 56 -23.49 7.10 12.58
CA GLN A 56 -23.25 7.50 11.20
C GLN A 56 -21.92 6.93 10.71
N PRO A 57 -21.94 6.11 9.64
CA PRO A 57 -20.70 5.62 9.01
C PRO A 57 -19.89 6.80 8.46
N GLU A 58 -18.73 7.03 9.03
CA GLU A 58 -17.83 8.10 8.61
C GLU A 58 -16.41 7.55 8.45
N LEU A 59 -15.63 8.15 7.57
CA LEU A 59 -14.21 7.87 7.41
C LEU A 59 -13.36 8.79 8.32
N PRO A 60 -12.13 8.40 8.66
CA PRO A 60 -11.28 9.18 9.56
C PRO A 60 -10.81 10.49 8.92
N ARG A 61 -10.52 11.48 9.74
CA ARG A 61 -9.91 12.74 9.31
C ARG A 61 -8.39 12.68 9.25
N GLN A 62 -7.80 11.83 10.09
CA GLN A 62 -6.36 11.59 10.17
C GLN A 62 -6.10 10.10 10.39
N LEU A 63 -4.91 9.62 10.00
CA LEU A 63 -4.56 8.20 10.13
C LEU A 63 -4.49 7.74 11.59
N SER A 64 -4.17 8.65 12.52
CA SER A 64 -4.17 8.36 13.95
C SER A 64 -5.54 7.97 14.51
N ASP A 65 -6.64 8.39 13.86
CA ASP A 65 -8.00 7.99 14.26
C ASP A 65 -8.20 6.47 14.14
N LEU A 66 -7.42 5.80 13.27
CA LEU A 66 -7.43 4.35 13.10
C LEU A 66 -6.77 3.60 14.27
N LEU A 67 -5.97 4.30 15.08
CA LEU A 67 -5.29 3.73 16.25
C LEU A 67 -6.12 3.82 17.52
N ASP A 68 -7.02 4.79 17.60
CA ASP A 68 -7.78 5.13 18.81
C ASP A 68 -9.16 5.70 18.42
N ASP A 69 -10.07 4.82 18.00
CA ASP A 69 -11.44 5.19 17.67
C ASP A 69 -12.31 5.20 18.93
N ARG A 70 -12.78 6.38 19.31
CA ARG A 70 -13.62 6.63 20.51
C ARG A 70 -15.06 6.98 20.17
N ARG A 71 -15.53 6.73 18.96
CA ARG A 71 -16.88 7.07 18.52
C ARG A 71 -17.97 6.13 19.09
N SER A 72 -17.58 4.96 19.56
CA SER A 72 -18.47 3.96 20.19
C SER A 72 -18.16 3.79 21.68
N VAL A 73 -18.97 2.97 22.37
CA VAL A 73 -18.71 2.61 23.76
C VAL A 73 -17.45 1.73 23.83
N GLY A 74 -16.36 2.29 24.32
CA GLY A 74 -15.05 1.67 24.37
C GLY A 74 -14.13 2.18 23.27
N VAL A 75 -12.83 1.86 23.42
CA VAL A 75 -11.80 2.23 22.43
C VAL A 75 -11.66 1.10 21.43
N MET A 76 -11.81 1.39 20.15
CA MET A 76 -11.55 0.45 19.06
C MET A 76 -10.25 0.81 18.33
N ARG A 77 -9.50 -0.23 17.95
CA ARG A 77 -8.27 -0.09 17.17
C ARG A 77 -8.43 -0.80 15.85
N HIS A 78 -8.29 -0.06 14.75
CA HIS A 78 -8.39 -0.58 13.40
C HIS A 78 -7.00 -0.87 12.81
N LEU A 79 -5.97 -0.19 13.33
CA LEU A 79 -4.55 -0.45 13.10
C LEU A 79 -3.81 -0.54 14.43
N ARG A 80 -2.77 -1.36 14.49
CA ARG A 80 -1.87 -1.41 15.66
C ARG A 80 -0.93 -0.21 15.70
N ARG A 81 -0.47 0.22 14.54
CA ARG A 81 0.40 1.38 14.31
C ARG A 81 0.20 1.87 12.88
N ILE A 82 0.56 3.11 12.60
CA ILE A 82 0.67 3.59 11.23
C ILE A 82 1.89 2.91 10.61
N PRO A 83 1.71 2.15 9.50
CA PRO A 83 2.82 1.45 8.87
C PRO A 83 3.80 2.44 8.24
N LEU A 84 5.08 2.07 8.18
CA LEU A 84 6.09 2.84 7.46
C LEU A 84 6.03 2.51 5.97
N ASP A 85 6.20 3.53 5.13
CA ASP A 85 6.37 3.34 3.69
C ASP A 85 7.69 2.61 3.42
N PRO A 86 7.69 1.47 2.73
CA PRO A 86 8.91 0.69 2.48
C PRO A 86 9.93 1.39 1.59
N PHE A 87 9.54 2.46 0.89
CA PHE A 87 10.41 3.25 0.02
C PHE A 87 10.98 4.48 0.68
N THR A 88 10.21 5.16 1.54
CA THR A 88 10.68 6.36 2.26
C THR A 88 11.20 6.03 3.65
N GLY A 89 10.78 4.90 4.23
CA GLY A 89 11.10 4.50 5.61
C GLY A 89 10.37 5.34 6.68
N LYS A 90 9.34 6.09 6.28
CA LYS A 90 8.59 7.01 7.14
C LYS A 90 7.10 6.72 7.07
N ASP A 91 6.33 7.28 7.99
CA ASP A 91 4.88 7.27 7.99
C ASP A 91 4.25 8.47 7.25
N ASP A 92 5.02 9.09 6.34
CA ASP A 92 4.68 10.26 5.55
C ASP A 92 3.83 9.93 4.31
N TRP A 93 2.75 9.19 4.49
CA TRP A 93 1.85 8.79 3.42
C TRP A 93 1.20 10.00 2.74
N GLY A 94 1.08 9.94 1.41
CA GLY A 94 0.18 10.80 0.68
C GLY A 94 -1.27 10.39 0.98
N LEU A 95 -2.11 11.37 1.33
CA LEU A 95 -3.50 11.12 1.71
C LEU A 95 -4.44 11.45 0.55
N ILE A 96 -5.33 10.52 0.22
CA ILE A 96 -6.41 10.74 -0.72
C ILE A 96 -7.65 11.08 0.10
N ARG A 97 -8.25 12.24 -0.19
CA ARG A 97 -9.35 12.78 0.59
C ARG A 97 -10.61 12.96 -0.26
N GLN A 98 -11.74 12.80 0.40
CA GLN A 98 -13.04 13.23 -0.07
C GLN A 98 -13.62 14.19 0.98
N GLY A 99 -13.63 15.48 0.66
CA GLY A 99 -13.83 16.53 1.67
C GLY A 99 -12.69 16.53 2.70
N ASP A 100 -13.03 16.45 3.98
CA ASP A 100 -12.08 16.37 5.10
C ASP A 100 -11.73 14.93 5.51
N ARG A 101 -12.30 13.92 4.82
CA ARG A 101 -12.17 12.51 5.17
C ARG A 101 -11.13 11.81 4.31
N ILE A 102 -10.36 10.91 4.92
CA ILE A 102 -9.38 10.07 4.22
C ILE A 102 -10.12 8.88 3.60
N VAL A 103 -10.00 8.75 2.27
CA VAL A 103 -10.54 7.63 1.49
C VAL A 103 -9.45 6.69 0.99
N GLY A 104 -8.18 7.05 1.15
CA GLY A 104 -7.08 6.23 0.67
C GLY A 104 -5.71 6.85 0.96
N ILE A 105 -4.68 6.09 0.60
CA ILE A 105 -3.28 6.50 0.74
C ILE A 105 -2.47 6.17 -0.51
N TYR A 106 -1.29 6.76 -0.63
CA TYR A 106 -0.27 6.42 -1.63
C TYR A 106 1.13 6.72 -1.11
N SER A 107 2.13 6.02 -1.64
CA SER A 107 3.54 6.32 -1.36
C SER A 107 3.96 7.63 -2.04
N GLN A 108 4.72 8.48 -1.35
CA GLN A 108 5.22 9.72 -1.94
C GLN A 108 6.49 9.53 -2.78
N THR A 109 6.97 8.29 -2.95
CA THR A 109 8.15 8.02 -3.75
C THR A 109 7.91 8.24 -5.25
N SER A 110 8.84 8.88 -5.93
CA SER A 110 8.79 9.10 -7.38
C SER A 110 9.43 7.98 -8.20
N ARG A 111 9.84 6.88 -7.55
CA ARG A 111 10.47 5.73 -8.24
C ARG A 111 9.53 5.09 -9.24
N ALA A 112 10.08 4.63 -10.36
CA ALA A 112 9.35 3.83 -11.33
C ALA A 112 9.13 2.42 -10.78
N PRO A 113 7.91 1.84 -10.92
CA PRO A 113 7.66 0.47 -10.49
C PRO A 113 8.38 -0.54 -11.41
N LEU A 114 8.88 -1.63 -10.81
CA LEU A 114 9.39 -2.79 -11.53
C LEU A 114 8.24 -3.71 -11.95
N THR A 115 7.25 -3.88 -11.09
CA THR A 115 6.05 -4.68 -11.37
C THR A 115 5.13 -3.91 -12.30
N ARG A 116 4.82 -4.51 -13.45
CA ARG A 116 3.98 -3.93 -14.51
C ARG A 116 2.73 -4.75 -14.82
N ARG A 117 2.61 -5.95 -14.25
CA ARG A 117 1.52 -6.90 -14.52
C ARG A 117 1.26 -7.79 -13.31
N GLY A 118 0.12 -8.46 -13.31
CA GLY A 118 -0.22 -9.43 -12.28
C GLY A 118 -0.81 -8.82 -11.02
N PHE A 119 -1.38 -7.61 -11.13
CA PHE A 119 -2.09 -6.99 -10.02
C PHE A 119 -3.43 -7.68 -9.77
N PRO A 120 -3.88 -7.74 -8.49
CA PRO A 120 -5.23 -8.15 -8.18
C PRO A 120 -6.28 -7.25 -8.85
N PRO A 121 -7.53 -7.72 -9.06
CA PRO A 121 -8.57 -6.93 -9.71
C PRO A 121 -8.80 -5.55 -9.09
N ASP A 122 -8.68 -5.42 -7.75
CA ASP A 122 -8.83 -4.17 -7.01
C ASP A 122 -7.76 -3.13 -7.36
N PHE A 123 -6.64 -3.56 -7.93
CA PHE A 123 -5.46 -2.75 -8.27
C PHE A 123 -5.06 -2.89 -9.75
N ALA A 124 -5.99 -3.28 -10.61
CA ALA A 124 -5.71 -3.53 -12.03
C ALA A 124 -5.12 -2.29 -12.74
N ASP A 125 -5.53 -1.09 -12.35
CA ASP A 125 -5.03 0.16 -12.94
C ASP A 125 -3.55 0.48 -12.59
N PHE A 126 -2.94 -0.26 -11.66
CA PHE A 126 -1.53 -0.08 -11.31
C PHE A 126 -0.57 -0.50 -12.44
N ASP A 127 -1.04 -1.29 -13.41
CA ASP A 127 -0.29 -1.65 -14.62
C ASP A 127 0.06 -0.44 -15.48
N LYS A 128 -0.74 0.63 -15.41
CA LYS A 128 -0.55 1.89 -16.15
C LYS A 128 0.34 2.90 -15.42
N ALA A 129 0.69 2.62 -14.17
CA ALA A 129 1.45 3.53 -13.33
C ALA A 129 2.87 3.75 -13.87
N THR A 130 3.31 4.98 -13.93
CA THR A 130 4.69 5.35 -14.29
C THR A 130 5.58 5.54 -13.07
N ARG A 131 4.97 5.83 -11.92
CA ARG A 131 5.61 6.01 -10.61
C ARG A 131 4.86 5.21 -9.55
N LEU A 132 5.55 4.83 -8.49
CA LEU A 132 4.93 4.17 -7.34
C LEU A 132 3.94 5.10 -6.60
N SER A 133 4.10 6.41 -6.69
CA SER A 133 3.13 7.39 -6.21
C SER A 133 1.80 7.36 -6.97
N ASP A 134 1.75 6.73 -8.13
CA ASP A 134 0.53 6.54 -8.90
C ASP A 134 -0.27 5.31 -8.43
N TRP A 135 0.34 4.46 -7.59
CA TRP A 135 -0.36 3.36 -6.92
C TRP A 135 -1.24 3.92 -5.80
N ARG A 136 -2.44 4.27 -6.16
CA ARG A 136 -3.41 4.88 -5.24
C ARG A 136 -4.30 3.82 -4.64
N PHE A 137 -4.11 3.56 -3.35
CA PHE A 137 -4.94 2.65 -2.58
C PHE A 137 -6.17 3.42 -2.10
N VAL A 138 -7.28 3.28 -2.83
CA VAL A 138 -8.53 4.00 -2.57
C VAL A 138 -9.60 3.03 -2.15
N LEU A 139 -10.33 3.38 -1.09
CA LEU A 139 -11.50 2.65 -0.67
C LEU A 139 -12.60 2.80 -1.73
N SER A 140 -12.94 1.69 -2.40
CA SER A 140 -14.08 1.70 -3.32
C SER A 140 -15.35 2.08 -2.56
N PRO A 141 -16.22 2.93 -3.14
CA PRO A 141 -17.53 3.19 -2.55
C PRO A 141 -18.22 1.84 -2.32
N ALA A 142 -18.86 1.68 -1.16
CA ALA A 142 -19.63 0.47 -0.87
C ALA A 142 -20.61 0.26 -2.02
N VAL A 143 -20.46 -0.84 -2.76
CA VAL A 143 -21.47 -1.25 -3.72
C VAL A 143 -22.74 -1.48 -2.90
N PRO A 144 -23.85 -0.76 -3.16
CA PRO A 144 -25.09 -1.03 -2.45
C PRO A 144 -25.44 -2.51 -2.66
N LEU A 145 -25.64 -3.25 -1.59
CA LEU A 145 -26.14 -4.61 -1.67
C LEU A 145 -27.44 -4.56 -2.49
N PRO A 146 -27.62 -5.42 -3.50
CA PRO A 146 -28.87 -5.47 -4.24
C PRO A 146 -30.00 -5.64 -3.23
N LYS A 147 -30.99 -4.72 -3.26
CA LYS A 147 -32.19 -4.83 -2.46
C LYS A 147 -32.78 -6.22 -2.73
N GLN A 148 -32.80 -7.07 -1.70
CA GLN A 148 -33.56 -8.30 -1.77
C GLN A 148 -35.02 -7.90 -1.94
N GLU A 149 -35.57 -8.11 -3.14
CA GLU A 149 -37.00 -8.03 -3.34
C GLU A 149 -37.66 -9.10 -2.50
N PRO A 150 -38.73 -8.77 -1.74
CA PRO A 150 -39.46 -9.77 -1.00
C PRO A 150 -40.05 -10.77 -1.99
N ARG A 151 -39.71 -12.03 -1.85
CA ARG A 151 -40.35 -13.11 -2.62
C ARG A 151 -41.82 -13.15 -2.23
N SER A 152 -42.66 -12.87 -3.21
CA SER A 152 -44.12 -13.05 -3.16
C SER A 152 -44.48 -14.53 -3.10
#